data_3d6b78d62b0ea71ce5fc2de865d29f58
#
_entry.id   3d6b78d62b0ea71ce5fc2de865d29f58
#
_cell.length_a   1.000
_cell.length_b   1.000
_cell.length_c   1.000
_cell.angle_alpha   90.00
_cell.angle_beta   90.00
_cell.angle_gamma   90.00
#
_symmetry.space_group_name_H-M   'P 1'
#
loop_
_entity.id
_entity.type
_entity.pdbx_description
1 polymer ?
#
loop_
_entity_poly.entity_id
_entity_poly.type
_entity_poly.pdbx_seq_one_letter_code
_entity_poly.pdbx_strand_id
1 'polypeptide(L)'
;MHLLLIRHGQSTNNALANQGGNAYTTGRLPDPELTELGHRQAHALADWIPGVDPRPTHIYCSPMSRTLQTAAPMAGALDLPISVKSMLHERPGPVQVTSDGPRAHPGSSRSVLAAHSPRAVLDPDITEDGWYHDDIETPAHAVERANRIASWLISAHADDDVVAWVGHGAIGALTLETIIAPQRAAQLADYPTGTEPWWFNLANTSTSMIEIHPNSCEVHWINRVDHLVVAGMVHGARASATGNPGTR
;
A
#
# COMPACT_ATOMS: atom_id res chain seq x y z
N MET A 1 -2.36 19.82 4.55
CA MET A 1 -1.85 18.58 5.17
C MET A 1 -0.81 17.92 4.27
N HIS A 2 0.09 17.12 4.84
CA HIS A 2 1.04 16.32 4.07
C HIS A 2 0.62 14.85 4.04
N LEU A 3 0.70 14.23 2.88
CA LEU A 3 0.57 12.78 2.72
C LEU A 3 1.95 12.19 2.42
N LEU A 4 2.45 11.34 3.30
CA LEU A 4 3.60 10.47 3.08
C LEU A 4 3.08 9.06 2.75
N LEU A 5 2.88 8.77 1.48
CA LEU A 5 2.51 7.42 1.03
C LEU A 5 3.74 6.53 1.01
N ILE A 6 3.63 5.37 1.62
CA ILE A 6 4.69 4.35 1.75
C ILE A 6 4.15 3.03 1.23
N ARG A 7 4.81 2.42 0.25
CA ARG A 7 4.47 1.05 -0.12
C ARG A 7 5.06 0.06 0.88
N HIS A 8 4.33 -0.99 1.24
CA HIS A 8 4.84 -2.06 2.12
C HIS A 8 6.16 -2.68 1.65
N GLY A 9 6.94 -3.27 2.55
CA GLY A 9 8.14 -4.06 2.25
C GLY A 9 7.87 -5.26 1.34
N GLN A 10 8.92 -5.90 0.81
CA GLN A 10 8.76 -7.06 -0.05
C GLN A 10 7.96 -8.17 0.66
N SER A 11 6.83 -8.56 0.08
CA SER A 11 6.03 -9.71 0.53
C SER A 11 6.41 -10.99 -0.21
N THR A 12 5.94 -12.14 0.31
CA THR A 12 6.11 -13.43 -0.36
C THR A 12 5.50 -13.44 -1.77
N ASN A 13 4.36 -12.76 -1.98
CA ASN A 13 3.78 -12.60 -3.32
C ASN A 13 4.66 -11.74 -4.24
N ASN A 14 5.36 -10.71 -3.72
CA ASN A 14 6.32 -9.96 -4.52
C ASN A 14 7.53 -10.82 -4.91
N ALA A 15 8.01 -11.66 -4.01
CA ALA A 15 9.10 -12.59 -4.30
C ALA A 15 8.70 -13.62 -5.38
N LEU A 16 7.47 -14.15 -5.33
CA LEU A 16 6.93 -15.03 -6.37
C LEU A 16 6.83 -14.32 -7.73
N ALA A 17 6.33 -13.08 -7.76
CA ALA A 17 6.25 -12.30 -9.00
C ALA A 17 7.64 -12.09 -9.64
N ASN A 18 8.67 -11.89 -8.82
CA ASN A 18 10.06 -11.71 -9.28
C ASN A 18 10.69 -12.98 -9.85
N GLN A 19 10.18 -14.17 -9.50
CA GLN A 19 10.66 -15.44 -10.07
C GLN A 19 10.22 -15.64 -11.54
N GLY A 20 9.16 -14.92 -11.96
CA GLY A 20 8.60 -15.06 -13.31
C GLY A 20 7.82 -16.36 -13.52
N GLY A 21 7.48 -16.65 -14.77
CA GLY A 21 6.66 -17.82 -15.12
C GLY A 21 5.31 -17.84 -14.40
N ASN A 22 4.85 -19.01 -13.98
CA ASN A 22 3.56 -19.20 -13.31
C ASN A 22 3.63 -19.12 -11.78
N ALA A 23 4.81 -18.84 -11.19
CA ALA A 23 5.02 -18.89 -9.75
C ALA A 23 4.03 -18.00 -8.98
N TYR A 24 3.81 -16.77 -9.47
CA TYR A 24 2.84 -15.85 -8.86
C TYR A 24 1.40 -16.35 -8.98
N THR A 25 1.01 -16.86 -10.14
CA THR A 25 -0.38 -17.29 -10.40
C THR A 25 -0.75 -18.52 -9.56
N THR A 26 0.20 -19.46 -9.37
CA THR A 26 -0.05 -20.73 -8.69
C THR A 26 0.22 -20.68 -7.18
N GLY A 27 1.13 -19.81 -6.72
CA GLY A 27 1.62 -19.79 -5.34
C GLY A 27 1.18 -18.58 -4.53
N ARG A 28 0.42 -17.63 -5.10
CA ARG A 28 0.02 -16.42 -4.36
C ARG A 28 -0.91 -16.74 -3.20
N LEU A 29 -0.69 -16.02 -2.09
CA LEU A 29 -1.53 -16.06 -0.91
C LEU A 29 -2.50 -14.86 -0.89
N PRO A 30 -3.70 -15.01 -0.30
CA PRO A 30 -4.64 -13.88 -0.12
C PRO A 30 -4.07 -12.76 0.73
N ASP A 31 -3.39 -13.10 1.82
CA ASP A 31 -2.72 -12.15 2.72
C ASP A 31 -1.25 -12.58 2.96
N PRO A 32 -0.33 -12.25 2.02
CA PRO A 32 1.07 -12.62 2.14
C PRO A 32 1.79 -11.75 3.18
N GLU A 33 2.62 -12.39 3.99
CA GLU A 33 3.53 -11.73 4.92
C GLU A 33 4.77 -11.18 4.21
N LEU A 34 5.55 -10.34 4.91
CA LEU A 34 6.85 -9.89 4.45
C LEU A 34 7.84 -11.06 4.34
N THR A 35 8.73 -10.98 3.36
CA THR A 35 9.95 -11.80 3.33
C THR A 35 10.97 -11.27 4.34
N GLU A 36 12.05 -12.02 4.57
CA GLU A 36 13.18 -11.54 5.36
C GLU A 36 13.74 -10.21 4.80
N LEU A 37 13.82 -10.08 3.47
CA LEU A 37 14.19 -8.81 2.83
C LEU A 37 13.17 -7.71 3.14
N GLY A 38 11.87 -8.03 3.10
CA GLY A 38 10.81 -7.07 3.44
C GLY A 38 10.91 -6.57 4.87
N HIS A 39 11.22 -7.44 5.83
CA HIS A 39 11.46 -7.03 7.22
C HIS A 39 12.69 -6.12 7.34
N ARG A 40 13.80 -6.44 6.68
CA ARG A 40 14.97 -5.54 6.66
C ARG A 40 14.65 -4.18 6.03
N GLN A 41 13.85 -4.14 4.96
CA GLN A 41 13.39 -2.90 4.35
C GLN A 41 12.52 -2.08 5.32
N ALA A 42 11.62 -2.72 6.07
CA ALA A 42 10.79 -2.07 7.08
C ALA A 42 11.62 -1.47 8.22
N HIS A 43 12.68 -2.16 8.66
CA HIS A 43 13.60 -1.63 9.67
C HIS A 43 14.41 -0.44 9.14
N ALA A 44 14.94 -0.51 7.91
CA ALA A 44 15.65 0.61 7.29
C ALA A 44 14.74 1.86 7.15
N LEU A 45 13.45 1.65 6.83
CA LEU A 45 12.46 2.73 6.85
C LEU A 45 12.27 3.31 8.26
N ALA A 46 12.18 2.45 9.28
CA ALA A 46 12.00 2.87 10.67
C ALA A 46 13.19 3.68 11.20
N ASP A 47 14.42 3.35 10.79
CA ASP A 47 15.63 4.10 11.14
C ASP A 47 15.67 5.48 10.46
N TRP A 48 15.10 5.59 9.28
CA TRP A 48 15.11 6.81 8.45
C TRP A 48 13.97 7.78 8.80
N ILE A 49 12.77 7.26 9.11
CA ILE A 49 11.54 8.05 9.21
C ILE A 49 11.56 9.16 10.27
N PRO A 50 12.27 9.05 11.42
CA PRO A 50 12.34 10.13 12.40
C PRO A 50 13.01 11.41 11.88
N GLY A 51 13.82 11.29 10.82
CA GLY A 51 14.50 12.41 10.15
C GLY A 51 13.73 13.03 9.00
N VAL A 52 12.51 12.57 8.71
CA VAL A 52 11.66 13.17 7.66
C VAL A 52 11.06 14.47 8.15
N ASP A 53 11.11 15.49 7.30
CA ASP A 53 10.54 16.80 7.55
C ASP A 53 9.54 17.15 6.43
N PRO A 54 8.27 17.46 6.78
CA PRO A 54 7.69 17.46 8.13
C PRO A 54 7.51 16.02 8.68
N ARG A 55 7.66 15.90 10.02
CA ARG A 55 7.58 14.61 10.71
C ARG A 55 6.15 14.07 10.76
N PRO A 56 5.91 12.77 10.50
CA PRO A 56 4.59 12.17 10.60
C PRO A 56 3.94 12.36 11.98
N THR A 57 2.65 12.74 11.98
CA THR A 57 1.79 12.89 13.16
C THR A 57 0.77 11.75 13.26
N HIS A 58 0.48 11.08 12.14
CA HIS A 58 -0.47 9.97 12.05
C HIS A 58 0.12 8.82 11.24
N ILE A 59 -0.19 7.59 11.64
CA ILE A 59 0.14 6.39 10.87
C ILE A 59 -1.14 5.63 10.57
N TYR A 60 -1.37 5.40 9.29
CA TYR A 60 -2.44 4.52 8.80
C TYR A 60 -1.87 3.36 8.02
N CYS A 61 -2.54 2.21 8.07
CA CYS A 61 -2.25 1.10 7.16
C CYS A 61 -3.52 0.32 6.80
N SER A 62 -3.41 -0.57 5.82
CA SER A 62 -4.46 -1.50 5.46
C SER A 62 -4.49 -2.70 6.41
N PRO A 63 -5.61 -3.47 6.47
CA PRO A 63 -5.69 -4.70 7.25
C PRO A 63 -5.08 -5.90 6.48
N MET A 64 -3.89 -5.70 5.93
CA MET A 64 -3.09 -6.76 5.30
C MET A 64 -1.78 -6.92 6.05
N SER A 65 -1.43 -8.16 6.42
CA SER A 65 -0.29 -8.49 7.28
C SER A 65 0.99 -7.76 6.90
N ARG A 66 1.34 -7.71 5.63
CA ARG A 66 2.55 -7.03 5.12
C ARG A 66 2.61 -5.53 5.39
N THR A 67 1.45 -4.83 5.44
CA THR A 67 1.43 -3.39 5.76
C THR A 67 1.58 -3.15 7.26
N LEU A 68 0.95 -3.95 8.10
CA LEU A 68 1.14 -3.92 9.55
C LEU A 68 2.59 -4.25 9.93
N GLN A 69 3.17 -5.30 9.34
CA GLN A 69 4.56 -5.68 9.54
C GLN A 69 5.55 -4.58 9.10
N THR A 70 5.19 -3.79 8.07
CA THR A 70 5.99 -2.63 7.64
C THR A 70 5.79 -1.44 8.58
N ALA A 71 4.57 -1.18 9.02
CA ALA A 71 4.24 -0.05 9.89
C ALA A 71 4.72 -0.23 11.33
N ALA A 72 4.80 -1.46 11.83
CA ALA A 72 5.12 -1.75 13.23
C ALA A 72 6.47 -1.18 13.70
N PRO A 73 7.61 -1.41 13.04
CA PRO A 73 8.87 -0.81 13.43
C PRO A 73 8.86 0.72 13.29
N MET A 74 8.22 1.27 12.26
CA MET A 74 8.07 2.72 12.06
C MET A 74 7.27 3.36 13.20
N ALA A 75 6.17 2.74 13.62
CA ALA A 75 5.34 3.20 14.72
C ALA A 75 6.10 3.21 16.05
N GLY A 76 6.99 2.23 16.25
CA GLY A 76 7.92 2.22 17.38
C GLY A 76 8.89 3.40 17.36
N ALA A 77 9.50 3.69 16.21
CA ALA A 77 10.46 4.78 16.04
C ALA A 77 9.83 6.19 16.17
N LEU A 78 8.56 6.34 15.81
CA LEU A 78 7.81 7.59 15.91
C LEU A 78 7.05 7.76 17.23
N ASP A 79 6.89 6.68 18.00
CA ASP A 79 6.04 6.59 19.19
C ASP A 79 4.55 6.92 18.91
N LEU A 80 4.03 6.42 17.78
CA LEU A 80 2.65 6.67 17.32
C LEU A 80 1.84 5.36 17.27
N PRO A 81 0.51 5.41 17.42
CA PRO A 81 -0.38 4.30 17.11
C PRO A 81 -0.46 4.06 15.60
N ILE A 82 -0.88 2.86 15.20
CA ILE A 82 -1.19 2.49 13.81
C ILE A 82 -2.70 2.36 13.69
N SER A 83 -3.36 3.28 13.00
CA SER A 83 -4.78 3.16 12.67
C SER A 83 -4.97 2.27 11.45
N VAL A 84 -5.61 1.12 11.64
CA VAL A 84 -5.82 0.12 10.58
C VAL A 84 -7.21 0.28 9.98
N LYS A 85 -7.28 0.59 8.68
CA LYS A 85 -8.53 0.89 7.97
C LYS A 85 -8.76 -0.05 6.80
N SER A 86 -9.95 -0.70 6.77
CA SER A 86 -10.32 -1.67 5.72
C SER A 86 -10.27 -1.06 4.32
N MET A 87 -10.70 0.17 4.16
CA MET A 87 -10.73 0.84 2.85
C MET A 87 -9.35 1.05 2.20
N LEU A 88 -8.25 0.91 2.97
CA LEU A 88 -6.88 1.12 2.47
C LEU A 88 -6.25 -0.15 1.85
N HIS A 89 -7.02 -1.23 1.66
CA HIS A 89 -6.53 -2.49 1.12
C HIS A 89 -6.03 -2.39 -0.33
N GLU A 90 -5.20 -3.37 -0.75
CA GLU A 90 -4.74 -3.45 -2.14
C GLU A 90 -5.85 -3.92 -3.07
N ARG A 91 -5.88 -3.40 -4.31
CA ARG A 91 -6.74 -3.95 -5.36
C ARG A 91 -6.17 -5.28 -5.89
N PRO A 92 -6.98 -6.24 -6.27
CA PRO A 92 -8.45 -6.21 -6.28
C PRO A 92 -9.09 -6.75 -4.98
N GLY A 93 -8.51 -6.52 -3.84
CA GLY A 93 -8.83 -7.15 -2.55
C GLY A 93 -7.98 -8.39 -2.29
N PRO A 94 -8.17 -9.06 -1.15
CA PRO A 94 -7.55 -10.35 -0.88
C PRO A 94 -8.18 -11.42 -1.80
N VAL A 95 -7.34 -12.09 -2.60
CA VAL A 95 -7.79 -13.07 -3.59
C VAL A 95 -7.09 -14.40 -3.38
N GLN A 96 -7.89 -15.45 -3.26
CA GLN A 96 -7.45 -16.84 -3.26
C GLN A 96 -7.62 -17.44 -4.66
N VAL A 97 -6.58 -18.12 -5.15
CA VAL A 97 -6.66 -18.89 -6.39
C VAL A 97 -7.10 -20.30 -6.05
N THR A 98 -8.19 -20.77 -6.66
CA THR A 98 -8.75 -22.11 -6.50
C THR A 98 -8.76 -22.85 -7.83
N SER A 99 -9.11 -24.16 -7.84
CA SER A 99 -9.31 -24.95 -9.07
C SER A 99 -10.34 -24.35 -10.02
N ASP A 100 -11.35 -23.67 -9.45
CA ASP A 100 -12.47 -23.05 -10.19
C ASP A 100 -12.19 -21.60 -10.59
N GLY A 101 -10.98 -21.10 -10.32
CA GLY A 101 -10.56 -19.74 -10.61
C GLY A 101 -10.36 -18.88 -9.35
N PRO A 102 -10.06 -17.58 -9.54
CA PRO A 102 -9.85 -16.67 -8.42
C PRO A 102 -11.16 -16.36 -7.70
N ARG A 103 -11.12 -16.30 -6.37
CA ARG A 103 -12.24 -15.93 -5.50
C ARG A 103 -11.79 -14.89 -4.48
N ALA A 104 -12.70 -14.02 -4.08
CA ALA A 104 -12.48 -13.12 -2.95
C ALA A 104 -12.27 -13.94 -1.67
N HIS A 105 -11.44 -13.43 -0.77
CA HIS A 105 -11.13 -14.03 0.53
C HIS A 105 -11.47 -13.00 1.62
N PRO A 106 -11.98 -13.39 2.78
CA PRO A 106 -12.37 -12.42 3.82
C PRO A 106 -11.21 -11.64 4.44
N GLY A 107 -9.96 -11.93 4.07
CA GLY A 107 -8.78 -11.36 4.73
C GLY A 107 -8.43 -12.08 6.03
N SER A 108 -7.41 -11.59 6.72
CA SER A 108 -7.00 -12.12 8.02
C SER A 108 -7.93 -11.65 9.14
N SER A 109 -8.12 -12.48 10.17
CA SER A 109 -8.96 -12.16 11.32
C SER A 109 -8.36 -11.01 12.15
N ARG A 110 -9.22 -10.39 12.98
CA ARG A 110 -8.83 -9.32 13.90
C ARG A 110 -7.68 -9.74 14.82
N SER A 111 -7.76 -10.93 15.39
CA SER A 111 -6.72 -11.45 16.30
C SER A 111 -5.37 -11.64 15.60
N VAL A 112 -5.35 -12.15 14.37
CA VAL A 112 -4.14 -12.29 13.56
C VAL A 112 -3.51 -10.93 13.26
N LEU A 113 -4.31 -9.95 12.84
CA LEU A 113 -3.83 -8.60 12.52
C LEU A 113 -3.31 -7.87 13.78
N ALA A 114 -4.02 -7.98 14.92
CA ALA A 114 -3.60 -7.36 16.17
C ALA A 114 -2.25 -7.91 16.67
N ALA A 115 -1.94 -9.17 16.38
CA ALA A 115 -0.69 -9.80 16.81
C ALA A 115 0.58 -9.19 16.15
N HIS A 116 0.43 -8.50 15.00
CA HIS A 116 1.57 -7.87 14.32
C HIS A 116 2.13 -6.65 15.04
N SER A 117 1.32 -5.95 15.86
CA SER A 117 1.80 -4.80 16.63
C SER A 117 0.89 -4.48 17.81
N PRO A 118 1.44 -4.28 19.02
CA PRO A 118 0.67 -3.80 20.16
C PRO A 118 0.17 -2.35 19.99
N ARG A 119 0.68 -1.63 18.99
CA ARG A 119 0.27 -0.27 18.63
C ARG A 119 -0.86 -0.23 17.61
N ALA A 120 -1.32 -1.39 17.10
CA ALA A 120 -2.38 -1.45 16.11
C ALA A 120 -3.75 -1.16 16.74
N VAL A 121 -4.45 -0.19 16.17
CA VAL A 121 -5.83 0.17 16.48
C VAL A 121 -6.66 -0.18 15.24
N LEU A 122 -7.37 -1.32 15.32
CA LEU A 122 -8.13 -1.84 14.20
C LEU A 122 -9.54 -1.25 14.18
N ASP A 123 -9.99 -0.82 12.98
CA ASP A 123 -11.36 -0.36 12.78
C ASP A 123 -12.39 -1.43 13.24
N PRO A 124 -13.61 -1.02 13.64
CA PRO A 124 -14.63 -1.95 14.15
C PRO A 124 -15.12 -2.99 13.14
N ASP A 125 -15.06 -2.69 11.83
CA ASP A 125 -15.44 -3.60 10.74
C ASP A 125 -14.44 -4.74 10.51
N ILE A 126 -13.25 -4.66 11.11
CA ILE A 126 -12.27 -5.74 11.12
C ILE A 126 -12.64 -6.72 12.24
N THR A 127 -13.18 -7.88 11.89
CA THR A 127 -13.72 -8.87 12.82
C THR A 127 -12.91 -10.17 12.84
N GLU A 128 -13.30 -11.15 13.65
CA GLU A 128 -12.68 -12.48 13.63
C GLU A 128 -13.00 -13.26 12.34
N ASP A 129 -14.08 -12.91 11.64
CA ASP A 129 -14.46 -13.51 10.36
C ASP A 129 -13.76 -12.80 9.17
N GLY A 130 -12.91 -11.82 9.41
CA GLY A 130 -12.22 -11.01 8.41
C GLY A 130 -12.76 -9.57 8.31
N TRP A 131 -12.46 -8.93 7.20
CA TRP A 131 -12.76 -7.51 6.95
C TRP A 131 -13.18 -7.23 5.51
N TYR A 132 -13.04 -8.21 4.60
CA TYR A 132 -13.39 -8.07 3.19
C TYR A 132 -14.61 -8.95 2.89
N HIS A 133 -15.72 -8.31 2.53
CA HIS A 133 -17.01 -8.98 2.33
C HIS A 133 -17.56 -8.77 0.91
N ASP A 134 -16.79 -8.12 0.04
CA ASP A 134 -17.15 -7.86 -1.34
C ASP A 134 -16.61 -8.94 -2.29
N ASP A 135 -17.06 -8.90 -3.53
CA ASP A 135 -16.47 -9.66 -4.63
C ASP A 135 -15.09 -9.09 -5.02
N ILE A 136 -14.40 -9.77 -5.94
CA ILE A 136 -13.15 -9.27 -6.52
C ILE A 136 -13.38 -7.88 -7.11
N GLU A 137 -12.65 -6.89 -6.57
CA GLU A 137 -12.83 -5.47 -6.92
C GLU A 137 -12.54 -5.20 -8.41
N THR A 138 -13.48 -4.55 -9.08
CA THR A 138 -13.30 -4.10 -10.47
C THR A 138 -12.43 -2.84 -10.56
N PRO A 139 -11.85 -2.50 -11.73
CA PRO A 139 -11.13 -1.23 -11.91
C PRO A 139 -11.98 0.00 -11.57
N ALA A 140 -13.26 0.02 -11.94
CA ALA A 140 -14.18 1.11 -11.63
C ALA A 140 -14.37 1.28 -10.12
N HIS A 141 -14.63 0.19 -9.38
CA HIS A 141 -14.76 0.24 -7.92
C HIS A 141 -13.46 0.68 -7.23
N ALA A 142 -12.29 0.29 -7.78
CA ALA A 142 -11.00 0.75 -7.27
C ALA A 142 -10.82 2.27 -7.45
N VAL A 143 -11.24 2.84 -8.59
CA VAL A 143 -11.25 4.30 -8.83
C VAL A 143 -12.19 5.01 -7.84
N GLU A 144 -13.40 4.50 -7.65
CA GLU A 144 -14.35 5.04 -6.68
C GLU A 144 -13.78 5.00 -5.26
N ARG A 145 -13.13 3.90 -4.88
CA ARG A 145 -12.48 3.77 -3.55
C ARG A 145 -11.30 4.72 -3.41
N ALA A 146 -10.47 4.92 -4.44
CA ALA A 146 -9.40 5.90 -4.42
C ALA A 146 -9.93 7.33 -4.23
N ASN A 147 -11.07 7.68 -4.85
CA ASN A 147 -11.76 8.96 -4.61
C ASN A 147 -12.23 9.09 -3.16
N ARG A 148 -12.81 8.01 -2.57
CA ARG A 148 -13.22 8.03 -1.15
C ARG A 148 -12.01 8.19 -0.22
N ILE A 149 -10.89 7.52 -0.51
CA ILE A 149 -9.63 7.64 0.26
C ILE A 149 -9.11 9.07 0.18
N ALA A 150 -9.02 9.66 -1.01
CA ALA A 150 -8.56 11.04 -1.20
C ALA A 150 -9.45 12.04 -0.46
N SER A 151 -10.78 11.89 -0.56
CA SER A 151 -11.74 12.74 0.13
C SER A 151 -11.64 12.61 1.65
N TRP A 152 -11.47 11.39 2.16
CA TRP A 152 -11.27 11.14 3.59
C TRP A 152 -9.96 11.76 4.08
N LEU A 153 -8.85 11.60 3.36
CA LEU A 153 -7.57 12.21 3.72
C LEU A 153 -7.72 13.72 3.91
N ILE A 154 -8.41 14.39 2.97
CA ILE A 154 -8.58 15.85 3.00
C ILE A 154 -9.54 16.28 4.12
N SER A 155 -10.61 15.52 4.38
CA SER A 155 -11.66 15.94 5.32
C SER A 155 -11.40 15.57 6.79
N ALA A 156 -10.56 14.56 7.04
CA ALA A 156 -10.31 14.01 8.37
C ALA A 156 -9.08 14.60 9.07
N HIS A 157 -8.29 15.42 8.38
CA HIS A 157 -7.00 15.91 8.89
C HIS A 157 -6.93 17.44 8.79
N ALA A 158 -6.21 18.05 9.74
CA ALA A 158 -5.90 19.47 9.76
C ALA A 158 -4.77 19.83 8.79
N ASP A 159 -4.61 21.13 8.51
CA ASP A 159 -3.62 21.61 7.53
C ASP A 159 -2.16 21.29 7.91
N ASP A 160 -1.87 21.18 9.21
CA ASP A 160 -0.55 20.86 9.77
C ASP A 160 -0.34 19.36 10.02
N ASP A 161 -1.34 18.51 9.78
CA ASP A 161 -1.17 17.06 9.91
C ASP A 161 -0.26 16.49 8.84
N VAL A 162 0.55 15.52 9.25
CA VAL A 162 1.42 14.73 8.39
C VAL A 162 1.02 13.26 8.49
N VAL A 163 0.32 12.79 7.49
CA VAL A 163 -0.24 11.45 7.42
C VAL A 163 0.75 10.51 6.74
N ALA A 164 1.33 9.57 7.48
CA ALA A 164 2.05 8.45 6.92
C ALA A 164 1.06 7.30 6.65
N TRP A 165 0.86 6.97 5.38
CA TRP A 165 0.03 5.84 4.96
C TRP A 165 0.91 4.70 4.44
N VAL A 166 1.02 3.62 5.21
CA VAL A 166 1.66 2.38 4.76
C VAL A 166 0.63 1.56 3.98
N GLY A 167 0.73 1.63 2.68
CA GLY A 167 -0.21 1.04 1.73
C GLY A 167 0.47 0.12 0.71
N HIS A 168 -0.06 0.14 -0.50
CA HIS A 168 0.26 -0.81 -1.55
C HIS A 168 0.62 -0.12 -2.86
N GLY A 169 1.05 -0.94 -3.85
CA GLY A 169 1.46 -0.42 -5.15
C GLY A 169 0.29 0.12 -5.96
N ALA A 170 -0.78 -0.65 -6.11
CA ALA A 170 -1.84 -0.29 -7.03
C ALA A 170 -2.80 0.75 -6.46
N ILE A 171 -3.37 0.53 -5.27
CA ILE A 171 -4.28 1.52 -4.68
C ILE A 171 -3.55 2.81 -4.31
N GLY A 172 -2.28 2.72 -3.89
CA GLY A 172 -1.46 3.90 -3.62
C GLY A 172 -1.23 4.74 -4.89
N ALA A 173 -0.81 4.10 -5.99
CA ALA A 173 -0.64 4.78 -7.28
C ALA A 173 -1.94 5.43 -7.76
N LEU A 174 -3.07 4.72 -7.65
CA LEU A 174 -4.38 5.22 -8.05
C LEU A 174 -4.82 6.41 -7.18
N THR A 175 -4.58 6.37 -5.87
CA THR A 175 -4.89 7.50 -4.97
C THR A 175 -4.00 8.71 -5.27
N LEU A 176 -2.70 8.52 -5.54
CA LEU A 176 -1.82 9.60 -6.00
C LEU A 176 -2.35 10.23 -7.28
N GLU A 177 -2.74 9.42 -8.28
CA GLU A 177 -3.31 9.92 -9.52
C GLU A 177 -4.61 10.69 -9.28
N THR A 178 -5.47 10.20 -8.37
CA THR A 178 -6.72 10.86 -7.98
C THR A 178 -6.48 12.25 -7.37
N ILE A 179 -5.44 12.39 -6.55
CA ILE A 179 -5.10 13.68 -5.91
C ILE A 179 -4.44 14.62 -6.92
N ILE A 180 -3.50 14.13 -7.73
CA ILE A 180 -2.69 14.95 -8.62
C ILE A 180 -3.45 15.33 -9.91
N ALA A 181 -4.21 14.41 -10.48
CA ALA A 181 -4.85 14.54 -11.79
C ALA A 181 -6.20 13.80 -11.85
N PRO A 182 -7.24 14.25 -11.11
CA PRO A 182 -8.49 13.52 -10.92
C PRO A 182 -9.21 13.16 -12.23
N GLN A 183 -9.13 14.01 -13.27
CA GLN A 183 -9.73 13.73 -14.58
C GLN A 183 -9.03 12.57 -15.30
N ARG A 184 -7.73 12.39 -15.10
CA ARG A 184 -6.96 11.26 -15.62
C ARG A 184 -7.23 9.99 -14.83
N ALA A 185 -7.29 10.10 -13.50
CA ALA A 185 -7.61 8.98 -12.62
C ALA A 185 -8.95 8.33 -12.98
N ALA A 186 -9.97 9.14 -13.29
CA ALA A 186 -11.29 8.66 -13.69
C ALA A 186 -11.24 7.76 -14.93
N GLN A 187 -10.35 8.03 -15.89
CA GLN A 187 -10.19 7.22 -17.10
C GLN A 187 -9.65 5.81 -16.81
N LEU A 188 -8.96 5.61 -15.69
CA LEU A 188 -8.42 4.30 -15.34
C LEU A 188 -9.50 3.26 -15.00
N ALA A 189 -10.74 3.70 -14.77
CA ALA A 189 -11.89 2.82 -14.59
C ALA A 189 -12.18 1.93 -15.81
N ASP A 190 -11.83 2.40 -17.01
CA ASP A 190 -12.11 1.74 -18.29
C ASP A 190 -11.03 0.72 -18.69
N TYR A 191 -9.90 0.68 -17.97
CA TYR A 191 -8.77 -0.19 -18.30
C TYR A 191 -8.74 -1.44 -17.43
N PRO A 192 -8.61 -2.64 -18.00
CA PRO A 192 -8.32 -3.85 -17.24
C PRO A 192 -7.02 -3.69 -16.44
N THR A 193 -6.99 -4.27 -15.27
CA THR A 193 -5.81 -4.23 -14.40
C THR A 193 -4.56 -4.71 -15.12
N GLY A 194 -3.51 -3.88 -15.12
CA GLY A 194 -2.23 -4.16 -15.79
C GLY A 194 -2.16 -3.71 -17.25
N THR A 195 -3.21 -3.04 -17.76
CA THR A 195 -3.24 -2.46 -19.12
C THR A 195 -3.37 -0.93 -19.09
N GLU A 196 -3.26 -0.32 -17.93
CA GLU A 196 -3.36 1.12 -17.74
C GLU A 196 -2.31 1.84 -18.58
N PRO A 197 -2.67 2.94 -19.28
CA PRO A 197 -1.78 3.65 -20.21
C PRO A 197 -0.65 4.43 -19.49
N TRP A 198 -0.79 4.65 -18.19
CA TRP A 198 0.22 5.27 -17.30
C TRP A 198 0.07 4.73 -15.89
N TRP A 199 1.14 4.75 -15.11
CA TRP A 199 1.13 4.21 -13.76
C TRP A 199 2.30 4.72 -12.94
N PHE A 200 2.07 5.07 -11.67
CA PHE A 200 3.16 5.28 -10.71
C PHE A 200 3.73 3.93 -10.27
N ASN A 201 4.95 3.64 -10.68
CA ASN A 201 5.64 2.43 -10.23
C ASN A 201 6.28 2.69 -8.85
N LEU A 202 5.65 2.19 -7.80
CA LEU A 202 6.12 2.34 -6.42
C LEU A 202 6.95 1.10 -6.04
N ALA A 203 8.21 1.29 -5.64
CA ALA A 203 9.07 0.22 -5.13
C ALA A 203 8.68 -0.18 -3.69
N ASN A 204 9.08 -1.39 -3.24
CA ASN A 204 8.85 -1.79 -1.85
C ASN A 204 9.53 -0.81 -0.88
N THR A 205 8.82 -0.40 0.15
CA THR A 205 9.13 0.67 1.12
C THR A 205 9.44 2.04 0.50
N SER A 206 9.22 2.25 -0.80
CA SER A 206 9.37 3.59 -1.36
C SER A 206 8.40 4.56 -0.70
N THR A 207 8.82 5.81 -0.61
CA THR A 207 8.05 6.92 -0.06
C THR A 207 7.70 7.92 -1.16
N SER A 208 6.50 8.50 -1.07
CA SER A 208 6.05 9.60 -1.91
C SER A 208 5.44 10.67 -1.00
N MET A 209 5.86 11.93 -1.13
CA MET A 209 5.37 13.05 -0.33
C MET A 209 4.63 14.02 -1.20
N ILE A 210 3.39 14.32 -0.80
CA ILE A 210 2.53 15.33 -1.41
C ILE A 210 2.01 16.25 -0.32
N GLU A 211 2.09 17.55 -0.53
CA GLU A 211 1.36 18.52 0.26
C GLU A 211 0.03 18.82 -0.41
N ILE A 212 -1.07 18.69 0.33
CA ILE A 212 -2.44 18.81 -0.17
C ILE A 212 -3.06 20.09 0.42
N HIS A 213 -3.53 20.96 -0.47
CA HIS A 213 -4.26 22.17 -0.18
C HIS A 213 -5.73 22.05 -0.66
N PRO A 214 -6.66 22.93 -0.26
CA PRO A 214 -8.07 22.83 -0.65
C PRO A 214 -8.33 22.73 -2.17
N ASN A 215 -7.50 23.36 -3.00
CA ASN A 215 -7.68 23.40 -4.45
C ASN A 215 -6.43 23.08 -5.27
N SER A 216 -5.37 22.60 -4.64
CA SER A 216 -4.09 22.28 -5.29
C SER A 216 -3.31 21.24 -4.48
N CYS A 217 -2.28 20.69 -5.09
CA CYS A 217 -1.29 19.88 -4.37
C CYS A 217 0.11 20.20 -4.88
N GLU A 218 1.09 20.04 -4.00
CA GLU A 218 2.50 20.08 -4.34
C GLU A 218 3.12 18.71 -4.20
N VAL A 219 3.79 18.24 -5.25
CA VAL A 219 4.48 16.96 -5.25
C VAL A 219 5.94 17.18 -4.90
N HIS A 220 6.33 16.84 -3.67
CA HIS A 220 7.72 16.98 -3.23
C HIS A 220 8.61 15.89 -3.81
N TRP A 221 8.15 14.62 -3.76
CA TRP A 221 8.82 13.49 -4.43
C TRP A 221 7.86 12.31 -4.60
N ILE A 222 8.19 11.45 -5.56
CA ILE A 222 7.51 10.17 -5.83
C ILE A 222 8.55 9.05 -5.85
N ASN A 223 8.22 7.93 -5.19
CA ASN A 223 8.98 6.68 -5.25
C ASN A 223 10.44 6.79 -4.76
N ARG A 224 10.71 7.57 -3.70
CA ARG A 224 12.04 7.69 -3.06
C ARG A 224 12.38 6.45 -2.22
N VAL A 225 13.63 6.01 -2.30
CA VAL A 225 14.15 4.82 -1.60
C VAL A 225 15.49 5.11 -0.91
N ASP A 226 15.74 6.32 -0.48
CA ASP A 226 17.04 6.76 0.07
C ASP A 226 17.45 5.91 1.29
N HIS A 227 16.52 5.54 2.15
CA HIS A 227 16.75 4.65 3.29
C HIS A 227 17.30 3.28 2.87
N LEU A 228 16.88 2.76 1.71
CA LEU A 228 17.41 1.50 1.16
C LEU A 228 18.83 1.67 0.59
N VAL A 229 19.13 2.84 0.04
CA VAL A 229 20.49 3.19 -0.44
C VAL A 229 21.45 3.22 0.74
N VAL A 230 21.08 3.92 1.81
CA VAL A 230 21.88 4.01 3.05
C VAL A 230 22.08 2.63 3.68
N ALA A 231 21.06 1.78 3.65
CA ALA A 231 21.13 0.42 4.17
C ALA A 231 21.81 -0.60 3.22
N GLY A 232 22.33 -0.19 2.06
CA GLY A 232 22.98 -1.06 1.09
C GLY A 232 22.03 -2.03 0.36
N MET A 233 20.73 -1.75 0.34
CA MET A 233 19.69 -2.63 -0.25
C MET A 233 19.19 -2.20 -1.64
N VAL A 234 19.97 -1.43 -2.38
CA VAL A 234 19.56 -0.79 -3.65
C VAL A 234 19.14 -1.76 -4.74
N HIS A 235 19.65 -2.99 -4.72
CA HIS A 235 19.39 -3.97 -5.79
C HIS A 235 17.98 -4.56 -5.78
N GLY A 236 17.23 -4.45 -4.69
CA GLY A 236 15.83 -4.93 -4.59
C GLY A 236 14.78 -3.99 -5.19
N ALA A 237 15.12 -2.72 -5.42
CA ALA A 237 14.15 -1.71 -5.86
C ALA A 237 13.78 -1.80 -7.35
N ARG A 238 14.56 -2.48 -8.18
CA ARG A 238 14.34 -2.58 -9.65
C ARG A 238 13.45 -3.76 -10.09
N ALA A 239 13.08 -4.65 -9.19
CA ALA A 239 12.49 -5.94 -9.58
C ALA A 239 10.97 -5.92 -9.81
N SER A 240 10.28 -4.78 -9.76
CA SER A 240 8.83 -4.73 -9.96
C SER A 240 8.37 -4.16 -11.30
N ALA A 241 9.28 -3.97 -12.26
CA ALA A 241 8.98 -3.33 -13.54
C ALA A 241 8.91 -4.31 -14.71
N THR A 242 8.45 -5.51 -14.53
CA THR A 242 8.10 -6.35 -15.67
C THR A 242 6.59 -6.38 -15.83
N GLY A 243 6.11 -5.43 -16.60
CA GLY A 243 4.89 -5.62 -17.36
C GLY A 243 4.94 -6.94 -18.13
N ASN A 244 3.80 -7.52 -18.25
CA ASN A 244 3.47 -8.72 -19.00
C ASN A 244 4.26 -8.83 -20.32
N PRO A 245 5.11 -9.86 -20.53
CA PRO A 245 5.66 -10.14 -21.85
C PRO A 245 4.64 -11.00 -22.61
N GLY A 246 3.66 -10.38 -23.20
CA GLY A 246 2.69 -11.14 -23.98
C GLY A 246 1.81 -10.25 -24.82
N THR A 247 2.31 -9.79 -25.92
CA THR A 247 1.67 -9.84 -27.26
C THR A 247 2.55 -9.06 -28.24
N ARG A 248 3.28 -9.77 -29.03
CA ARG A 248 3.51 -9.41 -30.43
C ARG A 248 2.70 -10.35 -31.27
#